data_144cd457c2678b2dc3cbcf9617645a31
#
_entry.id   144cd457c2678b2dc3cbcf9617645a31
#
_cell.length_a   1.000
_cell.length_b   1.000
_cell.length_c   1.000
_cell.angle_alpha   90.00
_cell.angle_beta   90.00
_cell.angle_gamma   90.00
#
_symmetry.space_group_name_H-M   'P 1'
#
loop_
_entity.id
_entity.type
_entity.pdbx_description
1 polymer ?
#
loop_
_entity_poly.entity_id
_entity_poly.type
_entity_poly.pdbx_seq_one_letter_code
_entity_poly.pdbx_strand_id
1 'polypeptide(L)'
;MFVFVCAACDADLTAPLSRVALPVHAHQRYGNGSQLPVLMDPGTFAVEPEPWGPPWRRWAEIDPAEAEARGIHAPVHALSDNVPGAVVIAPGEAHGTVLIPENRGSGYCCGLDGAGGPNMGCAACGRPVATRIDDCSLWQAVWLDPVAVRRVPVGDGEEPPLSWPELMADREATPPFESIGSWGCGPRPDKWWSSWSPEWEAAAGRALAHLLVASGGRPVSVPDGLTSEVFQGALDALLPAGPPARHAVLAGPGLPAPDAAAGLLLVPTHPQSGRTWSPDGPAASAYRVPLPFGVWRWLAFPEPRRAVATTLSRMPAGMLREDCPVPPPHHHPPFRVDSETFRNTLVRLPAVRTPWLRAILESPTRNTPAGIF
;
A
#
# COMPACT_ATOMS: atom_id res chain seq x y z
N MET A 1 -0.68 23.72 -3.39
CA MET A 1 -1.92 22.89 -3.36
C MET A 1 -2.60 22.92 -4.73
N PHE A 2 -3.55 22.01 -4.98
CA PHE A 2 -4.29 21.90 -6.24
C PHE A 2 -5.77 21.63 -6.00
N VAL A 3 -6.62 22.15 -6.88
CA VAL A 3 -8.04 21.80 -6.99
C VAL A 3 -8.22 21.00 -8.27
N PHE A 4 -9.08 19.99 -8.26
CA PHE A 4 -9.48 19.27 -9.44
C PHE A 4 -10.83 19.82 -9.91
N VAL A 5 -10.91 20.17 -11.19
CA VAL A 5 -12.11 20.73 -11.82
C VAL A 5 -12.59 19.81 -12.93
N CYS A 6 -13.89 19.85 -13.22
CA CYS A 6 -14.48 19.13 -14.34
C CYS A 6 -13.92 19.65 -15.67
N ALA A 7 -13.38 18.77 -16.51
CA ALA A 7 -12.83 19.15 -17.81
C ALA A 7 -13.87 19.68 -18.80
N ALA A 8 -15.17 19.47 -18.54
CA ALA A 8 -16.25 19.90 -19.43
C ALA A 8 -16.87 21.25 -19.07
N CYS A 9 -16.91 21.61 -17.76
CA CYS A 9 -17.63 22.82 -17.32
C CYS A 9 -16.86 23.65 -16.29
N ASP A 10 -15.61 23.29 -15.98
CA ASP A 10 -14.72 23.96 -15.04
C ASP A 10 -15.22 24.07 -13.59
N ALA A 11 -16.31 23.36 -13.24
CA ALA A 11 -16.79 23.31 -11.87
C ALA A 11 -15.78 22.59 -10.97
N ASP A 12 -15.57 23.13 -9.77
CA ASP A 12 -14.70 22.52 -8.75
C ASP A 12 -15.27 21.16 -8.32
N LEU A 13 -14.43 20.13 -8.32
CA LEU A 13 -14.77 18.78 -7.89
C LEU A 13 -14.23 18.46 -6.50
N THR A 14 -13.16 19.15 -6.08
CA THR A 14 -12.49 18.92 -4.80
C THR A 14 -12.21 20.23 -4.06
N ALA A 15 -11.94 20.13 -2.75
CA ALA A 15 -11.21 21.15 -2.02
C ALA A 15 -9.74 21.24 -2.50
N PRO A 16 -8.96 22.25 -2.05
CA PRO A 16 -7.52 22.28 -2.28
C PRO A 16 -6.79 21.11 -1.61
N LEU A 17 -6.01 20.36 -2.38
CA LEU A 17 -5.31 19.14 -1.96
C LEU A 17 -3.80 19.28 -2.16
N SER A 18 -3.02 18.65 -1.29
CA SER A 18 -1.56 18.52 -1.40
C SER A 18 -1.19 17.17 -2.02
N ARG A 19 -0.15 17.17 -2.86
CA ARG A 19 0.32 15.94 -3.50
C ARG A 19 1.13 15.10 -2.54
N VAL A 20 0.86 13.79 -2.53
CA VAL A 20 1.65 12.76 -1.82
C VAL A 20 1.99 11.62 -2.77
N ALA A 21 2.88 10.73 -2.32
CA ALA A 21 3.16 9.50 -3.06
C ALA A 21 1.97 8.53 -2.98
N LEU A 22 1.77 7.74 -4.03
CA LEU A 22 0.75 6.70 -4.01
C LEU A 22 1.10 5.65 -2.95
N PRO A 23 0.20 5.34 -2.02
CA PRO A 23 0.42 4.30 -1.03
C PRO A 23 0.71 2.94 -1.66
N VAL A 24 1.64 2.16 -1.09
CA VAL A 24 2.00 0.84 -1.61
C VAL A 24 0.83 -0.15 -1.58
N HIS A 25 -0.13 0.07 -0.69
CA HIS A 25 -1.34 -0.74 -0.51
C HIS A 25 -2.54 -0.25 -1.34
N ALA A 26 -2.37 0.73 -2.23
CA ALA A 26 -3.49 1.34 -2.97
C ALA A 26 -4.37 0.33 -3.73
N HIS A 27 -3.80 -0.78 -4.18
CA HIS A 27 -4.49 -1.83 -4.93
C HIS A 27 -4.60 -3.15 -4.18
N GLN A 28 -4.24 -3.16 -2.89
CA GLN A 28 -4.36 -4.34 -2.05
C GLN A 28 -5.83 -4.75 -1.92
N ARG A 29 -6.07 -6.07 -1.97
CA ARG A 29 -7.36 -6.66 -1.70
C ARG A 29 -7.30 -7.52 -0.46
N TYR A 30 -8.29 -7.39 0.38
CA TYR A 30 -8.39 -8.14 1.62
C TYR A 30 -9.47 -9.22 1.54
N GLY A 31 -9.58 -10.05 2.58
CA GLY A 31 -10.61 -11.11 2.62
C GLY A 31 -12.03 -10.55 2.66
N ASN A 32 -12.98 -11.26 2.06
CA ASN A 32 -14.38 -10.87 2.04
C ASN A 32 -14.93 -10.62 3.46
N GLY A 33 -15.70 -9.55 3.59
CA GLY A 33 -16.29 -9.14 4.87
C GLY A 33 -15.39 -8.26 5.73
N SER A 34 -14.12 -8.02 5.36
CA SER A 34 -13.25 -7.08 6.05
C SER A 34 -13.48 -5.66 5.54
N GLN A 35 -13.67 -4.72 6.44
CA GLN A 35 -13.84 -3.32 6.09
C GLN A 35 -12.51 -2.59 6.23
N LEU A 36 -11.86 -2.30 5.11
CA LEU A 36 -10.64 -1.52 5.09
C LEU A 36 -10.95 -0.02 5.32
N PRO A 37 -10.00 0.72 5.89
CA PRO A 37 -10.16 2.16 6.11
C PRO A 37 -10.08 2.96 4.79
N VAL A 38 -10.11 4.28 4.93
CA VAL A 38 -9.88 5.21 3.82
C VAL A 38 -8.41 5.15 3.40
N LEU A 39 -8.18 5.07 2.08
CA LEU A 39 -6.84 4.94 1.49
C LEU A 39 -5.98 6.20 1.67
N MET A 40 -6.59 7.37 1.52
CA MET A 40 -5.88 8.65 1.49
C MET A 40 -6.21 9.49 2.71
N ASP A 41 -5.21 10.17 3.25
CA ASP A 41 -5.44 11.15 4.30
C ASP A 41 -6.25 12.34 3.77
N PRO A 42 -7.10 12.97 4.61
CA PRO A 42 -7.80 14.19 4.24
C PRO A 42 -6.84 15.29 3.77
N GLY A 43 -7.26 16.09 2.79
CA GLY A 43 -6.44 17.17 2.24
C GLY A 43 -5.30 16.71 1.33
N THR A 44 -5.24 15.41 0.96
CA THR A 44 -4.18 14.88 0.10
C THR A 44 -4.71 14.19 -1.15
N PHE A 45 -3.85 14.10 -2.18
CA PHE A 45 -4.08 13.28 -3.36
C PHE A 45 -2.80 12.60 -3.82
N ALA A 46 -2.95 11.46 -4.47
CA ALA A 46 -1.87 10.78 -5.18
C ALA A 46 -2.25 10.52 -6.64
N VAL A 47 -1.25 10.29 -7.47
CA VAL A 47 -1.43 9.99 -8.90
C VAL A 47 -0.96 8.57 -9.16
N GLU A 48 -1.82 7.75 -9.78
CA GLU A 48 -1.46 6.44 -10.28
C GLU A 48 -0.65 6.60 -11.59
N PRO A 49 0.63 6.25 -11.58
CA PRO A 49 1.47 6.44 -12.76
C PRO A 49 1.18 5.45 -13.87
N GLU A 50 0.59 4.31 -13.53
CA GLU A 50 0.29 3.23 -14.48
C GLU A 50 -1.21 3.16 -14.79
N PRO A 51 -1.59 2.59 -15.95
CA PRO A 51 -2.98 2.26 -16.21
C PRO A 51 -3.54 1.31 -15.17
N TRP A 52 -4.69 1.65 -14.60
CA TRP A 52 -5.41 0.83 -13.63
C TRP A 52 -6.92 0.82 -13.90
N GLY A 53 -7.57 -0.31 -13.57
CA GLY A 53 -8.99 -0.48 -13.83
C GLY A 53 -9.30 -1.02 -15.23
N PRO A 54 -10.60 -1.28 -15.53
CA PRO A 54 -11.02 -1.76 -16.84
C PRO A 54 -10.78 -0.70 -17.93
N PRO A 55 -10.62 -1.13 -19.22
CA PRO A 55 -10.67 -2.51 -19.67
C PRO A 55 -9.41 -3.30 -19.36
N TRP A 56 -9.58 -4.62 -19.12
CA TRP A 56 -8.48 -5.53 -18.83
C TRP A 56 -8.18 -6.40 -20.05
N ARG A 57 -6.91 -6.46 -20.45
CA ARG A 57 -6.41 -7.33 -21.51
C ARG A 57 -5.61 -8.48 -20.90
N ARG A 58 -5.93 -9.72 -21.30
CA ARG A 58 -5.27 -10.91 -20.79
C ARG A 58 -3.82 -10.98 -21.26
N TRP A 59 -2.95 -11.57 -20.45
CA TRP A 59 -1.53 -11.67 -20.76
C TRP A 59 -1.26 -12.28 -22.16
N ALA A 60 -2.03 -13.29 -22.56
CA ALA A 60 -1.88 -13.94 -23.88
C ALA A 60 -2.16 -13.01 -25.08
N GLU A 61 -2.79 -11.86 -24.84
CA GLU A 61 -3.15 -10.86 -25.84
C GLU A 61 -2.16 -9.69 -25.88
N ILE A 62 -1.16 -9.70 -24.99
CA ILE A 62 -0.20 -8.60 -24.81
C ILE A 62 1.10 -8.96 -25.52
N ASP A 63 1.59 -8.05 -26.35
CA ASP A 63 2.90 -8.20 -26.98
C ASP A 63 4.01 -8.13 -25.92
N PRO A 64 5.00 -9.05 -25.94
CA PRO A 64 6.10 -9.04 -24.99
C PRO A 64 6.90 -7.72 -24.96
N ALA A 65 7.06 -7.05 -26.10
CA ALA A 65 7.75 -5.76 -26.16
C ALA A 65 6.91 -4.64 -25.52
N GLU A 66 5.60 -4.68 -25.65
CA GLU A 66 4.69 -3.77 -24.95
C GLU A 66 4.78 -3.99 -23.43
N ALA A 67 4.73 -5.25 -22.99
CA ALA A 67 4.87 -5.57 -21.57
C ALA A 67 6.20 -5.06 -21.00
N GLU A 68 7.29 -5.26 -21.72
CA GLU A 68 8.62 -4.77 -21.33
C GLU A 68 8.68 -3.23 -21.29
N ALA A 69 8.09 -2.55 -22.27
CA ALA A 69 8.00 -1.09 -22.28
C ALA A 69 7.19 -0.53 -21.07
N ARG A 70 6.27 -1.32 -20.55
CA ARG A 70 5.51 -1.04 -19.32
C ARG A 70 6.22 -1.54 -18.04
N GLY A 71 7.48 -1.97 -18.13
CA GLY A 71 8.27 -2.46 -17.00
C GLY A 71 7.78 -3.81 -16.44
N ILE A 72 7.05 -4.60 -17.21
CA ILE A 72 6.57 -5.94 -16.81
C ILE A 72 7.50 -6.99 -17.42
N HIS A 73 8.20 -7.71 -16.58
CA HIS A 73 9.25 -8.65 -16.97
C HIS A 73 8.86 -10.14 -16.82
N ALA A 74 7.63 -10.41 -16.39
CA ALA A 74 7.10 -11.76 -16.20
C ALA A 74 5.60 -11.79 -16.46
N PRO A 75 4.99 -12.95 -16.80
CA PRO A 75 3.55 -13.07 -16.99
C PRO A 75 2.74 -12.63 -15.77
N VAL A 76 1.69 -11.87 -16.04
CA VAL A 76 0.65 -11.49 -15.11
C VAL A 76 -0.71 -12.04 -15.60
N HIS A 77 -1.75 -11.94 -14.79
CA HIS A 77 -3.07 -12.40 -15.23
C HIS A 77 -3.64 -11.54 -16.35
N ALA A 78 -3.60 -10.22 -16.17
CA ALA A 78 -4.04 -9.22 -17.14
C ALA A 78 -3.33 -7.89 -16.87
N LEU A 79 -3.31 -7.01 -17.87
CA LEU A 79 -2.92 -5.61 -17.74
C LEU A 79 -4.10 -4.70 -18.07
N SER A 80 -4.17 -3.57 -17.40
CA SER A 80 -5.15 -2.53 -17.72
C SER A 80 -4.75 -1.82 -19.01
N ASP A 81 -5.72 -1.58 -19.88
CA ASP A 81 -5.59 -0.70 -21.05
C ASP A 81 -6.21 0.69 -20.79
N ASN A 82 -6.52 0.98 -19.55
CA ASN A 82 -7.03 2.30 -19.18
C ASN A 82 -5.95 3.38 -19.35
N VAL A 83 -6.36 4.64 -19.23
CA VAL A 83 -5.45 5.80 -19.30
C VAL A 83 -4.68 5.92 -17.97
N PRO A 84 -3.34 6.09 -18.01
CA PRO A 84 -2.57 6.34 -16.79
C PRO A 84 -2.86 7.74 -16.23
N GLY A 85 -2.54 7.96 -14.96
CA GLY A 85 -2.68 9.27 -14.33
C GLY A 85 -3.98 9.46 -13.56
N ALA A 86 -4.72 8.38 -13.27
CA ALA A 86 -5.85 8.44 -12.35
C ALA A 86 -5.42 9.06 -11.02
N VAL A 87 -6.27 9.91 -10.45
CA VAL A 87 -5.96 10.63 -9.21
C VAL A 87 -6.82 10.05 -8.09
N VAL A 88 -6.17 9.63 -7.01
CA VAL A 88 -6.86 9.09 -5.85
C VAL A 88 -6.93 10.12 -4.73
N ILE A 89 -8.11 10.24 -4.11
CA ILE A 89 -8.42 11.13 -3.00
C ILE A 89 -9.27 10.41 -1.94
N ALA A 90 -9.33 10.96 -0.74
CA ALA A 90 -10.28 10.50 0.26
C ALA A 90 -11.73 10.76 -0.18
N PRO A 91 -12.69 9.86 0.13
CA PRO A 91 -14.10 10.06 -0.26
C PRO A 91 -14.71 11.39 0.18
N GLY A 92 -14.29 11.90 1.34
CA GLY A 92 -14.75 13.19 1.87
C GLY A 92 -14.28 14.42 1.11
N GLU A 93 -13.31 14.28 0.20
CA GLU A 93 -12.75 15.41 -0.57
C GLU A 93 -13.46 15.63 -1.92
N ALA A 94 -14.33 14.73 -2.34
CA ALA A 94 -15.03 14.79 -3.63
C ALA A 94 -16.33 15.63 -3.57
N HIS A 95 -16.23 16.88 -3.14
CA HIS A 95 -17.37 17.74 -2.82
C HIS A 95 -18.24 18.12 -4.00
N GLY A 96 -17.63 18.33 -5.19
CA GLY A 96 -18.32 18.72 -6.42
C GLY A 96 -18.90 17.56 -7.23
N THR A 97 -19.08 16.39 -6.61
CA THR A 97 -19.54 15.19 -7.30
C THR A 97 -20.84 14.65 -6.69
N VAL A 98 -21.61 13.94 -7.51
CA VAL A 98 -22.83 13.24 -7.11
C VAL A 98 -22.79 11.80 -7.60
N LEU A 99 -23.37 10.88 -6.84
CA LEU A 99 -23.45 9.47 -7.23
C LEU A 99 -24.33 9.34 -8.49
N ILE A 100 -23.89 8.53 -9.45
CA ILE A 100 -24.66 8.11 -10.61
C ILE A 100 -25.38 6.80 -10.23
N PRO A 101 -26.72 6.83 -9.99
CA PRO A 101 -27.42 5.68 -9.42
C PRO A 101 -27.36 4.42 -10.31
N GLU A 102 -27.30 4.60 -11.62
CA GLU A 102 -27.26 3.52 -12.61
C GLU A 102 -25.92 2.77 -12.60
N ASN A 103 -24.85 3.44 -12.15
CA ASN A 103 -23.49 2.91 -12.13
C ASN A 103 -23.04 2.44 -10.72
N ARG A 104 -23.98 2.00 -9.90
CA ARG A 104 -23.65 1.50 -8.54
C ARG A 104 -22.81 0.23 -8.52
N GLY A 105 -22.62 -0.41 -9.69
CA GLY A 105 -21.95 -1.68 -9.83
C GLY A 105 -22.92 -2.86 -9.83
N SER A 106 -22.41 -4.04 -10.14
CA SER A 106 -23.20 -5.27 -10.22
C SER A 106 -23.51 -5.91 -8.86
N GLY A 107 -23.22 -5.22 -7.75
CA GLY A 107 -23.57 -5.67 -6.42
C GLY A 107 -22.72 -6.84 -5.91
N TYR A 108 -21.41 -6.72 -5.97
CA TYR A 108 -20.53 -7.83 -5.62
C TYR A 108 -20.62 -8.26 -4.17
N CYS A 109 -20.73 -7.35 -3.20
CA CYS A 109 -20.86 -7.76 -1.80
C CYS A 109 -21.72 -6.78 -0.99
N CYS A 110 -21.23 -5.57 -0.76
CA CYS A 110 -21.78 -4.68 0.25
C CYS A 110 -21.98 -3.23 -0.23
N GLY A 111 -21.33 -2.82 -1.33
CA GLY A 111 -21.33 -1.42 -1.71
C GLY A 111 -20.83 -1.14 -3.13
N LEU A 112 -20.00 -0.13 -3.26
CA LEU A 112 -19.46 0.35 -4.54
C LEU A 112 -18.09 -0.29 -4.78
N ASP A 113 -18.02 -1.27 -5.66
CA ASP A 113 -16.77 -1.99 -5.99
C ASP A 113 -15.95 -1.33 -7.13
N GLY A 114 -16.54 -0.36 -7.82
CA GLY A 114 -15.91 0.32 -8.95
C GLY A 114 -15.81 -0.51 -10.23
N ALA A 115 -16.31 -1.74 -10.26
CA ALA A 115 -16.18 -2.64 -11.42
C ALA A 115 -16.97 -2.16 -12.64
N GLY A 116 -18.03 -1.38 -12.41
CA GLY A 116 -18.87 -0.78 -13.47
C GLY A 116 -18.28 0.47 -14.14
N GLY A 117 -17.10 0.90 -13.72
CA GLY A 117 -16.49 2.16 -14.17
C GLY A 117 -16.96 3.39 -13.38
N PRO A 118 -16.89 4.60 -13.96
CA PRO A 118 -17.22 5.82 -13.24
C PRO A 118 -18.66 5.82 -12.70
N ASN A 119 -18.77 5.98 -11.38
CA ASN A 119 -20.06 6.02 -10.65
C ASN A 119 -20.32 7.37 -9.96
N MET A 120 -19.43 8.35 -10.17
CA MET A 120 -19.58 9.72 -9.67
C MET A 120 -19.61 10.69 -10.85
N GLY A 121 -20.64 11.53 -10.92
CA GLY A 121 -20.80 12.59 -11.90
C GLY A 121 -20.45 13.96 -11.34
N CYS A 122 -20.04 14.89 -12.20
CA CYS A 122 -19.94 16.31 -11.85
C CYS A 122 -21.31 16.84 -11.42
N ALA A 123 -21.41 17.46 -10.25
CA ALA A 123 -22.67 18.00 -9.73
C ALA A 123 -23.26 19.10 -10.62
N ALA A 124 -22.41 19.83 -11.37
CA ALA A 124 -22.85 20.93 -12.22
C ALA A 124 -23.35 20.47 -13.61
N CYS A 125 -22.70 19.50 -14.27
CA CYS A 125 -23.01 19.13 -15.64
C CYS A 125 -23.39 17.66 -15.85
N GLY A 126 -23.30 16.82 -14.80
CA GLY A 126 -23.62 15.39 -14.84
C GLY A 126 -22.59 14.50 -15.51
N ARG A 127 -21.49 15.05 -16.10
CA ARG A 127 -20.47 14.24 -16.75
C ARG A 127 -19.85 13.27 -15.73
N PRO A 128 -19.71 11.96 -16.05
CA PRO A 128 -18.95 11.04 -15.24
C PRO A 128 -17.50 11.53 -15.07
N VAL A 129 -17.00 11.62 -13.83
CA VAL A 129 -15.68 12.20 -13.51
C VAL A 129 -14.85 11.34 -12.56
N ALA A 130 -15.47 10.38 -11.87
CA ALA A 130 -14.75 9.58 -10.90
C ALA A 130 -15.42 8.23 -10.63
N THR A 131 -14.64 7.33 -10.06
CA THR A 131 -15.08 6.04 -9.50
C THR A 131 -14.89 6.06 -7.99
N ARG A 132 -15.98 6.02 -7.22
CA ARG A 132 -15.95 5.79 -5.78
C ARG A 132 -15.91 4.31 -5.50
N ILE A 133 -15.00 3.91 -4.63
CA ILE A 133 -14.90 2.57 -4.06
C ILE A 133 -15.27 2.66 -2.59
N ASP A 134 -16.25 1.86 -2.18
CA ASP A 134 -16.75 1.76 -0.81
C ASP A 134 -17.39 0.38 -0.64
N ASP A 135 -16.57 -0.66 -0.69
CA ASP A 135 -16.99 -2.05 -0.55
C ASP A 135 -16.06 -2.80 0.40
N CYS A 136 -16.53 -3.89 0.98
CA CYS A 136 -15.66 -4.74 1.80
C CYS A 136 -14.50 -5.28 0.94
N SER A 137 -13.39 -5.61 1.58
CA SER A 137 -12.17 -6.11 0.94
C SER A 137 -11.36 -5.08 0.15
N LEU A 138 -11.85 -3.86 -0.02
CA LEU A 138 -11.21 -2.79 -0.78
C LEU A 138 -10.97 -1.56 0.10
N TRP A 139 -9.90 -0.82 -0.20
CA TRP A 139 -9.65 0.48 0.41
C TRP A 139 -10.67 1.50 -0.07
N GLN A 140 -11.24 2.26 0.86
CA GLN A 140 -12.22 3.29 0.52
C GLN A 140 -11.51 4.47 -0.15
N ALA A 141 -11.92 4.81 -1.36
CA ALA A 141 -11.28 5.85 -2.15
C ALA A 141 -12.21 6.45 -3.21
N VAL A 142 -11.85 7.61 -3.73
CA VAL A 142 -12.39 8.16 -4.98
C VAL A 142 -11.25 8.31 -5.98
N TRP A 143 -11.39 7.66 -7.13
CA TRP A 143 -10.46 7.72 -8.25
C TRP A 143 -11.01 8.64 -9.32
N LEU A 144 -10.41 9.82 -9.46
CA LEU A 144 -10.78 10.79 -10.51
C LEU A 144 -10.23 10.32 -11.86
N ASP A 145 -11.08 10.38 -12.88
CA ASP A 145 -10.70 10.02 -14.24
C ASP A 145 -9.79 11.10 -14.85
N PRO A 146 -8.55 10.76 -15.26
CA PRO A 146 -7.57 11.74 -15.76
C PRO A 146 -8.03 12.44 -17.05
N VAL A 147 -8.97 11.85 -17.79
CA VAL A 147 -9.53 12.47 -19.03
C VAL A 147 -10.73 13.37 -18.74
N ALA A 148 -11.39 13.15 -17.62
CA ALA A 148 -12.59 13.88 -17.24
C ALA A 148 -12.35 15.03 -16.27
N VAL A 149 -11.15 15.11 -15.69
CA VAL A 149 -10.78 16.16 -14.74
C VAL A 149 -9.53 16.92 -15.18
N ARG A 150 -9.39 18.14 -14.69
CA ARG A 150 -8.21 18.98 -14.90
C ARG A 150 -7.67 19.48 -13.56
N ARG A 151 -6.38 19.35 -13.35
CA ARG A 151 -5.68 19.85 -12.15
C ARG A 151 -5.36 21.33 -12.30
N VAL A 152 -5.78 22.14 -11.34
CA VAL A 152 -5.56 23.58 -11.31
C VAL A 152 -4.78 23.95 -10.04
N PRO A 153 -3.63 24.64 -10.15
CA PRO A 153 -2.88 25.12 -8.98
C PRO A 153 -3.66 26.19 -8.21
N VAL A 154 -3.56 26.16 -6.89
CA VAL A 154 -4.13 27.16 -5.99
C VAL A 154 -3.00 27.84 -5.23
N GLY A 155 -2.96 29.18 -5.24
CA GLY A 155 -1.88 29.95 -4.61
C GLY A 155 -0.57 29.91 -5.40
N ASP A 156 0.56 30.05 -4.69
CA ASP A 156 1.90 30.24 -5.27
C ASP A 156 2.53 28.96 -5.83
N GLY A 157 1.76 27.89 -6.00
CA GLY A 157 2.22 26.64 -6.59
C GLY A 157 2.38 25.49 -5.59
N GLU A 158 3.17 24.49 -6.00
CA GLU A 158 3.43 23.29 -5.20
C GLU A 158 4.46 23.61 -4.11
N GLU A 159 4.07 23.42 -2.85
CA GLU A 159 5.02 23.46 -1.75
C GLU A 159 6.06 22.35 -1.90
N PRO A 160 7.35 22.63 -1.68
CA PRO A 160 8.35 21.58 -1.71
C PRO A 160 8.04 20.51 -0.67
N PRO A 161 8.32 19.23 -0.97
CA PRO A 161 8.14 18.19 0.02
C PRO A 161 9.02 18.44 1.23
N LEU A 162 8.55 18.06 2.41
CA LEU A 162 9.30 18.14 3.65
C LEU A 162 10.69 17.51 3.50
N SER A 163 11.66 18.02 4.19
CA SER A 163 12.97 17.37 4.27
C SER A 163 12.93 16.15 5.20
N TRP A 164 13.89 15.24 5.10
CA TRP A 164 13.99 14.09 6.01
C TRP A 164 14.05 14.49 7.48
N PRO A 165 14.78 15.54 7.91
CA PRO A 165 14.75 16.00 9.29
C PRO A 165 13.37 16.47 9.75
N GLU A 166 12.61 17.16 8.90
CA GLU A 166 11.24 17.62 9.22
C GLU A 166 10.30 16.44 9.39
N LEU A 167 10.35 15.43 8.49
CA LEU A 167 9.59 14.19 8.64
C LEU A 167 9.94 13.44 9.94
N MET A 168 11.22 13.44 10.31
CA MET A 168 11.65 12.81 11.56
C MET A 168 11.14 13.57 12.79
N ALA A 169 10.97 14.89 12.71
CA ALA A 169 10.45 15.71 13.82
C ALA A 169 8.94 15.49 14.05
N ASP A 170 8.18 15.23 13.01
CA ASP A 170 6.73 15.01 13.05
C ASP A 170 6.32 13.74 13.78
N ARG A 171 7.22 12.77 13.91
CA ARG A 171 7.03 11.50 14.61
C ARG A 171 5.86 10.64 14.10
N GLU A 172 5.38 10.88 12.92
CA GLU A 172 4.36 10.03 12.32
C GLU A 172 4.91 8.63 12.04
N ALA A 173 4.22 7.60 12.52
CA ALA A 173 4.60 6.22 12.34
C ALA A 173 3.35 5.37 12.16
N THR A 174 3.40 4.38 11.27
CA THR A 174 2.30 3.44 11.04
C THR A 174 2.39 2.30 12.05
N PRO A 175 1.41 2.14 12.96
CA PRO A 175 1.43 1.07 13.93
C PRO A 175 1.28 -0.30 13.25
N PRO A 176 1.96 -1.36 13.75
CA PRO A 176 1.92 -2.69 13.14
C PRO A 176 0.59 -3.41 13.32
N PHE A 177 -0.24 -2.98 14.27
CA PHE A 177 -1.52 -3.63 14.58
C PHE A 177 -2.67 -2.64 14.49
N GLU A 178 -3.76 -3.09 13.89
CA GLU A 178 -4.99 -2.34 13.75
C GLU A 178 -6.20 -3.16 14.19
N SER A 179 -7.28 -2.46 14.51
CA SER A 179 -8.60 -3.08 14.70
C SER A 179 -9.35 -3.07 13.37
N ILE A 180 -9.55 -4.25 12.80
CA ILE A 180 -10.30 -4.42 11.57
C ILE A 180 -11.75 -4.79 11.92
N GLY A 181 -12.71 -4.04 11.39
CA GLY A 181 -14.12 -4.34 11.45
C GLY A 181 -14.54 -5.36 10.39
N SER A 182 -15.52 -6.20 10.69
CA SER A 182 -16.14 -7.04 9.68
C SER A 182 -17.59 -6.62 9.42
N TRP A 183 -18.00 -6.63 8.14
CA TRP A 183 -19.37 -6.31 7.72
C TRP A 183 -20.37 -7.32 8.25
N GLY A 184 -21.60 -6.86 8.53
CA GLY A 184 -22.70 -7.71 9.01
C GLY A 184 -22.60 -8.11 10.49
N CYS A 185 -21.59 -7.63 11.17
CA CYS A 185 -21.46 -7.77 12.60
C CYS A 185 -22.04 -6.52 13.23
N GLY A 186 -23.24 -6.64 13.80
CA GLY A 186 -23.72 -5.63 14.74
C GLY A 186 -22.67 -5.34 15.80
N PRO A 187 -22.91 -4.41 16.74
CA PRO A 187 -21.95 -3.99 17.75
C PRO A 187 -21.65 -5.11 18.76
N ARG A 188 -21.17 -6.24 18.27
CA ARG A 188 -20.70 -7.34 19.11
C ARG A 188 -19.21 -7.22 19.32
N PRO A 189 -18.75 -7.03 20.55
CA PRO A 189 -17.35 -6.86 20.91
C PRO A 189 -16.46 -8.05 20.54
N ASP A 190 -17.03 -9.23 20.37
CA ASP A 190 -16.38 -10.47 20.01
C ASP A 190 -15.92 -10.56 18.54
N LYS A 191 -16.26 -9.55 17.74
CA LYS A 191 -15.94 -9.49 16.30
C LYS A 191 -14.93 -8.39 15.93
N TRP A 192 -14.41 -7.69 16.89
CA TRP A 192 -13.26 -6.80 16.73
C TRP A 192 -12.00 -7.55 17.17
N TRP A 193 -11.13 -7.85 16.26
CA TRP A 193 -9.83 -8.43 16.59
C TRP A 193 -8.72 -7.48 16.18
N SER A 194 -7.67 -7.45 16.99
CA SER A 194 -6.43 -6.84 16.60
C SER A 194 -5.79 -7.73 15.55
N SER A 195 -5.53 -7.19 14.40
CA SER A 195 -4.83 -7.84 13.29
C SER A 195 -3.58 -7.06 12.96
N TRP A 196 -2.68 -7.68 12.21
CA TRP A 196 -1.63 -6.93 11.56
C TRP A 196 -2.25 -5.87 10.64
N SER A 197 -1.61 -4.70 10.57
CA SER A 197 -2.05 -3.64 9.68
C SER A 197 -1.92 -4.09 8.22
N PRO A 198 -2.97 -3.95 7.38
CA PRO A 198 -2.88 -4.23 5.95
C PRO A 198 -1.77 -3.43 5.25
N GLU A 199 -1.47 -2.22 5.72
CA GLU A 199 -0.34 -1.42 5.22
C GLU A 199 1.00 -2.12 5.45
N TRP A 200 1.17 -2.75 6.62
CA TRP A 200 2.37 -3.53 6.92
C TRP A 200 2.48 -4.78 6.05
N GLU A 201 1.39 -5.47 5.81
CA GLU A 201 1.35 -6.66 4.94
C GLU A 201 1.75 -6.30 3.51
N ALA A 202 1.22 -5.19 2.98
CA ALA A 202 1.59 -4.67 1.65
C ALA A 202 3.04 -4.17 1.60
N ALA A 203 3.48 -3.40 2.61
CA ALA A 203 4.86 -2.93 2.71
C ALA A 203 5.85 -4.09 2.73
N ALA A 204 5.53 -5.16 3.49
CA ALA A 204 6.32 -6.37 3.53
C ALA A 204 6.31 -7.12 2.19
N GLY A 205 5.19 -7.15 1.48
CA GLY A 205 5.09 -7.72 0.14
C GLY A 205 6.08 -7.08 -0.82
N ARG A 206 6.07 -5.75 -0.87
CA ARG A 206 7.03 -4.99 -1.68
C ARG A 206 8.47 -5.24 -1.25
N ALA A 207 8.77 -5.14 0.03
CA ALA A 207 10.12 -5.30 0.56
C ALA A 207 10.67 -6.71 0.36
N LEU A 208 9.84 -7.76 0.53
CA LEU A 208 10.23 -9.14 0.33
C LEU A 208 10.64 -9.41 -1.13
N ALA A 209 9.93 -8.85 -2.10
CA ALA A 209 10.32 -8.95 -3.51
C ALA A 209 11.73 -8.38 -3.75
N HIS A 210 12.02 -7.21 -3.19
CA HIS A 210 13.35 -6.59 -3.25
C HIS A 210 14.42 -7.40 -2.51
N LEU A 211 14.12 -7.92 -1.32
CA LEU A 211 15.04 -8.76 -0.55
C LEU A 211 15.41 -10.03 -1.32
N LEU A 212 14.43 -10.69 -1.93
CA LEU A 212 14.69 -11.86 -2.77
C LEU A 212 15.60 -11.54 -3.96
N VAL A 213 15.30 -10.50 -4.71
CA VAL A 213 16.17 -10.07 -5.81
C VAL A 213 17.58 -9.78 -5.31
N ALA A 214 17.70 -9.03 -4.23
CA ALA A 214 18.97 -8.65 -3.66
C ALA A 214 19.73 -9.85 -3.05
N SER A 215 19.05 -10.90 -2.61
CA SER A 215 19.68 -12.12 -2.07
C SER A 215 20.54 -12.84 -3.11
N GLY A 216 20.15 -12.75 -4.40
CA GLY A 216 20.75 -13.55 -5.47
C GLY A 216 20.55 -15.05 -5.26
N GLY A 217 19.47 -15.48 -4.60
CA GLY A 217 19.17 -16.88 -4.27
C GLY A 217 19.98 -17.44 -3.10
N ARG A 218 20.59 -16.60 -2.27
CA ARG A 218 21.38 -16.99 -1.09
C ARG A 218 20.63 -16.65 0.20
N PRO A 219 20.90 -17.38 1.30
CA PRO A 219 20.30 -17.09 2.60
C PRO A 219 20.55 -15.64 3.04
N VAL A 220 19.52 -14.99 3.57
CA VAL A 220 19.55 -13.62 4.08
C VAL A 220 19.05 -13.59 5.50
N SER A 221 19.74 -12.85 6.38
CA SER A 221 19.20 -12.47 7.69
C SER A 221 18.80 -11.02 7.73
N VAL A 222 17.81 -10.73 8.56
CA VAL A 222 17.34 -9.38 8.87
C VAL A 222 17.59 -9.07 10.36
N PRO A 223 17.52 -7.80 10.79
CA PRO A 223 17.65 -7.44 12.20
C PRO A 223 16.65 -8.18 13.10
N ASP A 224 17.06 -8.51 14.31
CA ASP A 224 16.20 -9.14 15.32
C ASP A 224 15.00 -8.28 15.70
N GLY A 225 14.03 -8.89 16.39
CA GLY A 225 12.82 -8.25 16.86
C GLY A 225 11.74 -8.21 15.81
N LEU A 226 11.01 -7.08 15.70
CA LEU A 226 9.86 -6.96 14.79
C LEU A 226 10.24 -7.15 13.32
N THR A 227 11.46 -6.73 12.93
CA THR A 227 11.94 -6.95 11.55
C THR A 227 12.08 -8.43 11.23
N SER A 228 12.60 -9.23 12.17
CA SER A 228 12.68 -10.68 12.03
C SER A 228 11.30 -11.33 12.01
N GLU A 229 10.38 -10.89 12.86
CA GLU A 229 8.99 -11.38 12.89
C GLU A 229 8.29 -11.17 11.54
N VAL A 230 8.53 -10.03 10.88
CA VAL A 230 7.89 -9.68 9.60
C VAL A 230 8.54 -10.41 8.42
N PHE A 231 9.86 -10.57 8.37
CA PHE A 231 10.55 -10.98 7.15
C PHE A 231 11.23 -12.35 7.24
N GLN A 232 11.79 -12.76 8.39
CA GLN A 232 12.68 -13.91 8.44
C GLN A 232 11.98 -15.20 8.06
N GLY A 233 10.77 -15.43 8.56
CA GLY A 233 10.01 -16.63 8.22
C GLY A 233 9.74 -16.80 6.72
N ALA A 234 9.44 -15.71 6.03
CA ALA A 234 9.24 -15.72 4.57
C ALA A 234 10.55 -15.94 3.82
N LEU A 235 11.65 -15.34 4.27
CA LEU A 235 12.97 -15.52 3.67
C LEU A 235 13.46 -16.98 3.83
N ASP A 236 13.31 -17.57 5.00
CA ASP A 236 13.72 -18.95 5.28
C ASP A 236 12.92 -19.97 4.46
N ALA A 237 11.67 -19.66 4.15
CA ALA A 237 10.82 -20.54 3.35
C ALA A 237 11.07 -20.41 1.83
N LEU A 238 11.53 -19.25 1.36
CA LEU A 238 11.72 -18.97 -0.06
C LEU A 238 13.16 -19.08 -0.52
N LEU A 239 14.12 -19.10 0.39
CA LEU A 239 15.57 -19.20 0.11
C LEU A 239 16.12 -20.54 0.59
N PRO A 240 17.24 -21.00 0.03
CA PRO A 240 17.91 -22.22 0.48
C PRO A 240 18.28 -22.15 1.96
N ALA A 241 18.16 -23.26 2.68
CA ALA A 241 18.64 -23.37 4.05
C ALA A 241 20.17 -23.26 4.11
N GLY A 242 20.68 -22.56 5.13
CA GLY A 242 22.12 -22.41 5.35
C GLY A 242 22.46 -21.17 6.17
N PRO A 243 23.75 -20.99 6.51
CA PRO A 243 24.17 -19.78 7.21
C PRO A 243 23.93 -18.55 6.34
N PRO A 244 23.54 -17.41 6.93
CA PRO A 244 23.29 -16.19 6.18
C PRO A 244 24.52 -15.76 5.37
N ALA A 245 24.35 -15.63 4.07
CA ALA A 245 25.38 -15.13 3.15
C ALA A 245 25.31 -13.61 2.97
N ARG A 246 24.19 -13.02 3.38
CA ARG A 246 23.95 -11.57 3.38
C ARG A 246 23.16 -11.17 4.63
N HIS A 247 23.44 -9.94 5.09
CA HIS A 247 22.74 -9.33 6.22
C HIS A 247 22.07 -8.04 5.74
N ALA A 248 20.78 -7.93 5.93
CA ALA A 248 20.07 -6.69 5.75
C ALA A 248 20.14 -5.87 7.04
N VAL A 249 20.28 -4.56 6.91
CA VAL A 249 20.32 -3.64 8.05
C VAL A 249 19.32 -2.51 7.84
N LEU A 250 18.78 -1.98 8.94
CA LEU A 250 17.97 -0.74 8.88
C LEU A 250 18.92 0.44 8.68
N ALA A 251 18.60 1.30 7.71
CA ALA A 251 19.36 2.52 7.44
C ALA A 251 18.39 3.65 7.05
N GLY A 252 18.73 4.87 7.42
CA GLY A 252 17.87 6.01 7.11
C GLY A 252 18.15 7.22 7.99
N PRO A 253 17.35 8.28 7.88
CA PRO A 253 17.53 9.49 8.65
C PRO A 253 17.44 9.21 10.16
N GLY A 254 18.35 9.81 10.93
CA GLY A 254 18.41 9.64 12.37
C GLY A 254 19.08 8.36 12.87
N LEU A 255 19.44 7.42 11.98
CA LEU A 255 20.28 6.25 12.31
C LEU A 255 21.74 6.55 12.02
N PRO A 256 22.68 5.82 12.68
CA PRO A 256 24.10 5.84 12.30
C PRO A 256 24.29 5.47 10.83
N ALA A 257 25.34 6.00 10.21
CA ALA A 257 25.71 5.63 8.86
C ALA A 257 25.93 4.10 8.78
N PRO A 258 25.35 3.44 7.76
CA PRO A 258 25.52 2.00 7.59
C PRO A 258 26.98 1.66 7.27
N ASP A 259 27.43 0.49 7.73
CA ASP A 259 28.75 -0.03 7.40
C ASP A 259 28.91 -0.17 5.87
N ALA A 260 30.11 0.10 5.36
CA ALA A 260 30.45 -0.11 3.96
C ALA A 260 30.26 -1.56 3.49
N ALA A 261 30.36 -2.53 4.41
CA ALA A 261 30.12 -3.95 4.15
C ALA A 261 28.61 -4.32 4.11
N ALA A 262 27.72 -3.42 4.53
CA ALA A 262 26.28 -3.66 4.49
C ALA A 262 25.80 -3.69 3.04
N GLY A 263 25.58 -4.87 2.49
CA GLY A 263 25.17 -5.06 1.11
C GLY A 263 23.68 -4.82 0.86
N LEU A 264 22.83 -4.84 1.90
CA LEU A 264 21.37 -4.72 1.85
C LEU A 264 20.87 -3.72 2.89
N LEU A 265 20.16 -2.71 2.47
CA LEU A 265 19.64 -1.66 3.35
C LEU A 265 18.11 -1.60 3.29
N LEU A 266 17.46 -1.77 4.42
CA LEU A 266 16.04 -1.46 4.60
C LEU A 266 15.90 0.04 4.84
N VAL A 267 15.35 0.78 3.88
CA VAL A 267 15.38 2.25 3.86
C VAL A 267 13.99 2.85 3.66
N PRO A 268 13.73 4.06 4.18
CA PRO A 268 12.42 4.70 4.01
C PRO A 268 12.19 5.21 2.59
N THR A 269 10.93 5.17 2.18
CA THR A 269 10.39 5.89 1.03
C THR A 269 9.67 7.14 1.53
N HIS A 270 9.97 8.27 0.96
CA HIS A 270 9.42 9.57 1.34
C HIS A 270 7.92 9.64 1.07
N PRO A 271 7.07 9.98 2.05
CA PRO A 271 5.61 9.89 1.91
C PRO A 271 5.04 10.88 0.88
N GLN A 272 5.65 12.04 0.69
CA GLN A 272 5.17 13.04 -0.26
C GLN A 272 5.76 12.85 -1.67
N SER A 273 7.06 12.63 -1.78
CA SER A 273 7.74 12.57 -3.09
C SER A 273 7.90 11.16 -3.66
N GLY A 274 7.69 10.10 -2.88
CA GLY A 274 7.94 8.71 -3.28
C GLY A 274 9.43 8.35 -3.43
N ARG A 275 10.37 9.27 -3.15
CA ARG A 275 11.80 9.03 -3.29
C ARG A 275 12.30 8.12 -2.18
N THR A 276 13.05 7.08 -2.57
CA THR A 276 13.74 6.22 -1.61
C THR A 276 14.97 6.94 -1.05
N TRP A 277 15.13 6.90 0.26
CA TRP A 277 16.33 7.43 0.93
C TRP A 277 17.59 6.72 0.44
N SER A 278 18.69 7.45 0.37
CA SER A 278 19.99 6.95 -0.06
C SER A 278 21.07 7.39 0.92
N PRO A 279 21.94 6.49 1.37
CA PRO A 279 23.09 6.86 2.16
C PRO A 279 24.12 7.61 1.28
N ASP A 280 24.91 8.45 1.93
CA ASP A 280 26.09 9.03 1.35
C ASP A 280 27.32 8.11 1.56
N GLY A 281 28.38 8.35 0.78
CA GLY A 281 29.68 7.69 0.97
C GLY A 281 29.69 6.21 0.55
N PRO A 282 30.47 5.35 1.26
CA PRO A 282 30.76 3.97 0.82
C PRO A 282 29.55 3.06 0.68
N ALA A 283 28.49 3.28 1.48
CA ALA A 283 27.26 2.48 1.44
C ALA A 283 26.32 2.90 0.31
N ALA A 284 26.63 3.91 -0.49
CA ALA A 284 25.76 4.40 -1.58
C ALA A 284 25.49 3.33 -2.65
N SER A 285 26.38 2.36 -2.83
CA SER A 285 26.23 1.24 -3.77
C SER A 285 25.45 0.06 -3.23
N ALA A 286 25.08 0.06 -1.94
CA ALA A 286 24.30 -1.01 -1.36
C ALA A 286 22.90 -1.09 -1.97
N TYR A 287 22.34 -2.31 -2.04
CA TYR A 287 20.98 -2.50 -2.52
C TYR A 287 19.97 -1.95 -1.52
N ARG A 288 19.09 -1.08 -1.97
CA ARG A 288 18.08 -0.42 -1.15
C ARG A 288 16.74 -1.15 -1.28
N VAL A 289 16.26 -1.64 -0.15
CA VAL A 289 14.94 -2.25 0.00
C VAL A 289 13.98 -1.19 0.53
N PRO A 290 13.06 -0.68 -0.28
CA PRO A 290 12.20 0.43 0.10
C PRO A 290 11.09 -0.02 1.05
N LEU A 291 10.88 0.75 2.11
CA LEU A 291 9.76 0.64 3.04
C LEU A 291 9.02 1.97 3.11
N PRO A 292 7.69 2.01 3.22
CA PRO A 292 6.97 3.24 3.55
C PRO A 292 7.55 3.88 4.81
N PHE A 293 7.63 5.21 4.85
CA PHE A 293 8.28 5.95 5.94
C PHE A 293 7.74 5.56 7.32
N GLY A 294 6.41 5.49 7.48
CA GLY A 294 5.77 5.15 8.75
C GLY A 294 6.13 3.74 9.27
N VAL A 295 6.16 2.74 8.35
CA VAL A 295 6.57 1.37 8.66
C VAL A 295 8.06 1.31 9.00
N TRP A 296 8.92 1.92 8.16
CA TRP A 296 10.36 1.99 8.41
C TRP A 296 10.66 2.66 9.74
N ARG A 297 10.01 3.78 10.04
CA ARG A 297 10.20 4.51 11.29
C ARG A 297 9.89 3.65 12.51
N TRP A 298 8.79 2.89 12.48
CA TRP A 298 8.45 1.98 13.56
C TRP A 298 9.50 0.89 13.77
N LEU A 299 10.07 0.35 12.68
CA LEU A 299 11.16 -0.63 12.77
C LEU A 299 12.46 -0.04 13.30
N ALA A 300 12.79 1.18 12.84
CA ALA A 300 14.05 1.86 13.20
C ALA A 300 14.05 2.43 14.62
N PHE A 301 12.88 2.88 15.09
CA PHE A 301 12.70 3.51 16.40
C PHE A 301 11.50 2.88 17.11
N PRO A 302 11.63 1.61 17.54
CA PRO A 302 10.52 0.92 18.18
C PRO A 302 10.15 1.63 19.45
N GLU A 303 8.94 2.19 19.49
CA GLU A 303 8.41 2.68 20.76
C GLU A 303 8.25 1.49 21.71
N PRO A 304 8.58 1.66 23.01
CA PRO A 304 8.29 0.62 23.98
C PRO A 304 6.81 0.27 23.83
N ARG A 305 6.52 -1.03 23.60
CA ARG A 305 5.16 -1.55 23.45
C ARG A 305 4.27 -0.95 24.54
N ARG A 306 3.66 0.18 24.25
CA ARG A 306 2.50 0.62 25.02
C ARG A 306 1.48 -0.47 24.76
N ALA A 307 1.28 -1.30 25.80
CA ALA A 307 0.29 -2.35 25.77
C ALA A 307 -0.97 -1.81 25.07
N VAL A 308 -1.60 -2.66 24.28
CA VAL A 308 -2.79 -2.52 23.41
C VAL A 308 -3.94 -1.61 23.96
N ALA A 309 -3.72 -0.89 25.05
CA ALA A 309 -4.60 0.14 25.60
C ALA A 309 -5.02 1.24 24.60
N THR A 310 -4.26 1.42 23.51
CA THR A 310 -4.61 2.39 22.45
C THR A 310 -5.69 1.89 21.51
N THR A 311 -5.88 0.57 21.38
CA THR A 311 -6.94 0.01 20.56
C THR A 311 -8.34 0.25 21.16
N LEU A 312 -8.44 0.34 22.47
CA LEU A 312 -9.69 0.65 23.15
C LEU A 312 -10.10 2.13 23.06
N SER A 313 -9.18 3.03 22.71
CA SER A 313 -9.48 4.47 22.56
C SER A 313 -10.22 4.82 21.27
N ARG A 314 -10.31 3.89 20.32
CA ARG A 314 -11.10 4.02 19.08
C ARG A 314 -12.44 3.31 19.11
N MET A 315 -12.90 2.87 20.27
CA MET A 315 -14.26 2.34 20.39
C MET A 315 -15.26 3.46 20.06
N PRO A 316 -16.33 3.16 19.30
CA PRO A 316 -17.37 4.13 19.01
C PRO A 316 -17.91 4.75 20.31
N ALA A 317 -18.12 6.07 20.31
CA ALA A 317 -18.73 6.76 21.44
C ALA A 317 -20.08 6.11 21.77
N GLY A 318 -20.25 5.66 23.02
CA GLY A 318 -21.47 5.01 23.49
C GLY A 318 -21.34 3.54 23.85
N MET A 319 -20.20 2.87 23.57
CA MET A 319 -19.92 1.56 24.16
C MET A 319 -19.44 1.72 25.61
N LEU A 320 -20.19 1.15 26.53
CA LEU A 320 -19.78 1.11 27.94
C LEU A 320 -18.69 0.03 28.13
N ARG A 321 -17.61 0.41 28.82
CA ARG A 321 -16.49 -0.49 29.16
C ARG A 321 -16.90 -1.76 29.90
N GLU A 322 -18.03 -1.70 30.58
CA GLU A 322 -18.58 -2.77 31.40
C GLU A 322 -19.18 -3.91 30.54
N ASP A 323 -19.59 -3.60 29.30
CA ASP A 323 -20.17 -4.55 28.38
C ASP A 323 -19.12 -5.30 27.53
N CYS A 324 -17.85 -4.94 27.66
CA CYS A 324 -16.74 -5.52 26.94
C CYS A 324 -15.70 -6.04 27.93
N PRO A 325 -15.75 -7.33 28.33
CA PRO A 325 -14.65 -7.92 29.07
C PRO A 325 -13.38 -7.73 28.24
N VAL A 326 -12.31 -7.24 28.90
CA VAL A 326 -10.99 -7.11 28.26
C VAL A 326 -10.67 -8.48 27.68
N PRO A 327 -10.58 -8.63 26.35
CA PRO A 327 -10.26 -9.91 25.77
C PRO A 327 -8.91 -10.37 26.34
N PRO A 328 -8.72 -11.68 26.58
CA PRO A 328 -7.43 -12.20 26.99
C PRO A 328 -6.36 -11.72 25.98
N PRO A 329 -5.10 -11.57 26.39
CA PRO A 329 -4.04 -11.16 25.50
C PRO A 329 -4.04 -12.10 24.30
N HIS A 330 -4.50 -11.58 23.15
CA HIS A 330 -4.59 -12.36 21.93
C HIS A 330 -3.16 -12.66 21.47
N HIS A 331 -2.87 -13.93 21.24
CA HIS A 331 -1.76 -14.30 20.39
C HIS A 331 -2.08 -13.71 19.01
N HIS A 332 -1.32 -12.72 18.57
CA HIS A 332 -1.44 -12.23 17.22
C HIS A 332 -1.23 -13.40 16.25
N PRO A 333 -2.06 -13.52 15.20
CA PRO A 333 -1.80 -14.52 14.18
C PRO A 333 -0.40 -14.28 13.60
N PRO A 334 0.26 -15.34 13.09
CA PRO A 334 1.53 -15.16 12.39
C PRO A 334 1.41 -14.07 11.32
N PHE A 335 2.44 -13.24 11.19
CA PHE A 335 2.47 -12.21 10.16
C PHE A 335 2.36 -12.84 8.77
N ARG A 336 1.54 -12.24 7.91
CA ARG A 336 1.39 -12.65 6.53
C ARG A 336 1.78 -11.52 5.59
N VAL A 337 2.57 -11.87 4.60
CA VAL A 337 2.97 -10.95 3.55
C VAL A 337 1.83 -10.83 2.54
N ASP A 338 1.49 -9.62 2.10
CA ASP A 338 0.50 -9.45 1.03
C ASP A 338 1.04 -10.02 -0.29
N SER A 339 0.38 -11.08 -0.75
CA SER A 339 0.83 -11.83 -1.93
C SER A 339 0.63 -11.06 -3.24
N GLU A 340 -0.37 -10.21 -3.33
CA GLU A 340 -0.66 -9.42 -4.53
C GLU A 340 0.40 -8.32 -4.69
N THR A 341 0.68 -7.56 -3.64
CA THR A 341 1.75 -6.55 -3.66
C THR A 341 3.11 -7.17 -3.93
N PHE A 342 3.41 -8.34 -3.32
CA PHE A 342 4.62 -9.08 -3.58
C PHE A 342 4.76 -9.45 -5.07
N ARG A 343 3.76 -10.07 -5.66
CA ARG A 343 3.77 -10.48 -7.08
C ARG A 343 3.85 -9.29 -8.02
N ASN A 344 3.04 -8.25 -7.78
CA ASN A 344 3.02 -7.03 -8.57
C ASN A 344 4.36 -6.28 -8.52
N THR A 345 5.08 -6.35 -7.40
CA THR A 345 6.43 -5.81 -7.30
C THR A 345 7.43 -6.69 -8.04
N LEU A 346 7.40 -8.00 -7.81
CA LEU A 346 8.38 -8.93 -8.36
C LEU A 346 8.37 -8.95 -9.89
N VAL A 347 7.18 -8.91 -10.52
CA VAL A 347 7.06 -8.89 -11.99
C VAL A 347 7.67 -7.63 -12.62
N ARG A 348 7.81 -6.55 -11.86
CA ARG A 348 8.42 -5.28 -12.30
C ARG A 348 9.93 -5.22 -12.08
N LEU A 349 10.51 -6.18 -11.40
CA LEU A 349 11.96 -6.26 -11.20
C LEU A 349 12.59 -7.14 -12.29
N PRO A 350 13.51 -6.61 -13.13
CA PRO A 350 14.09 -7.37 -14.26
C PRO A 350 14.70 -8.70 -13.85
N ALA A 351 15.16 -8.82 -12.60
CA ALA A 351 15.72 -10.05 -12.05
C ALA A 351 14.72 -11.23 -12.01
N VAL A 352 13.41 -10.97 -12.11
CA VAL A 352 12.37 -12.03 -12.17
C VAL A 352 12.54 -12.95 -13.35
N ARG A 353 13.33 -12.57 -14.36
CA ARG A 353 13.70 -13.43 -15.50
C ARG A 353 14.61 -14.58 -15.11
N THR A 354 15.25 -14.55 -13.93
CA THR A 354 16.04 -15.68 -13.44
C THR A 354 15.16 -16.86 -13.08
N PRO A 355 15.58 -18.10 -13.41
CA PRO A 355 14.72 -19.29 -13.27
C PRO A 355 14.17 -19.49 -11.84
N TRP A 356 14.97 -19.24 -10.82
CA TRP A 356 14.56 -19.47 -9.44
C TRP A 356 13.50 -18.43 -8.95
N LEU A 357 13.63 -17.14 -9.32
CA LEU A 357 12.62 -16.12 -9.00
C LEU A 357 11.33 -16.37 -9.79
N ARG A 358 11.48 -16.83 -11.04
CA ARG A 358 10.35 -17.23 -11.86
C ARG A 358 9.59 -18.39 -11.23
N ALA A 359 10.30 -19.40 -10.72
CA ALA A 359 9.69 -20.54 -10.03
C ALA A 359 8.92 -20.09 -8.77
N ILE A 360 9.44 -19.13 -8.00
CA ILE A 360 8.73 -18.54 -6.85
C ILE A 360 7.44 -17.85 -7.32
N LEU A 361 7.52 -17.02 -8.37
CA LEU A 361 6.36 -16.30 -8.90
C LEU A 361 5.26 -17.23 -9.42
N GLU A 362 5.64 -18.33 -10.08
CA GLU A 362 4.75 -19.32 -10.71
C GLU A 362 4.25 -20.38 -9.73
N SER A 363 4.92 -20.52 -8.58
CA SER A 363 4.45 -21.44 -7.53
C SER A 363 3.05 -21.03 -7.09
N PRO A 364 2.07 -21.90 -7.20
CA PRO A 364 0.74 -21.62 -6.64
C PRO A 364 0.92 -21.41 -5.13
N THR A 365 0.27 -20.41 -4.60
CA THR A 365 0.26 -20.04 -3.16
C THR A 365 -0.14 -21.21 -2.24
N ARG A 366 -0.62 -22.33 -2.80
CA ARG A 366 -0.95 -23.57 -2.10
C ARG A 366 0.28 -24.43 -1.71
N ASN A 367 1.44 -24.21 -2.31
CA ASN A 367 2.68 -24.97 -2.00
C ASN A 367 3.68 -24.15 -1.18
N THR A 368 3.39 -22.90 -0.89
CA THR A 368 4.15 -22.13 0.10
C THR A 368 3.79 -22.65 1.49
N PRO A 369 4.74 -22.86 2.41
CA PRO A 369 4.42 -23.30 3.76
C PRO A 369 3.28 -22.47 4.32
N ALA A 370 2.26 -23.14 4.87
CA ALA A 370 1.06 -22.49 5.36
C ALA A 370 1.44 -21.36 6.32
N GLY A 371 1.15 -20.12 5.92
CA GLY A 371 1.33 -18.95 6.77
C GLY A 371 2.26 -17.85 6.28
N ILE A 372 2.85 -17.91 5.07
CA ILE A 372 3.67 -16.79 4.53
C ILE A 372 2.80 -15.77 3.82
N PHE A 373 1.83 -16.23 3.01
CA PHE A 373 0.89 -15.41 2.27
C PHE A 373 -0.54 -15.67 2.73
#